data_1deaf24486f250927cb8ce9482b03e28
#
_entry.id   1deaf24486f250927cb8ce9482b03e28
#
_cell.length_a   1.000
_cell.length_b   1.000
_cell.length_c   1.000
_cell.angle_alpha   90.00
_cell.angle_beta   90.00
_cell.angle_gamma   90.00
#
_symmetry.space_group_name_H-M   'P 1'
#
loop_
_entity.id
_entity.type
_entity.pdbx_description
1 polymer ?
#
loop_
_entity_poly.entity_id
_entity_poly.type
_entity_poly.pdbx_seq_one_letter_code
_entity_poly.pdbx_strand_id
1 'polypeptide(L)'
;MIRRAGVFVCFIFLMGTVSTYGQAKRKVIVDQDARGPATTDQQSMLALIQAPQAEVLGLTIVSGDQWRDEEVAHTLRMLELTNHPEIKVYAGAIFPLINSKEEIARWSRLYGKVRYQGAWTKNGTGKFVREVHGPYEVPDLPEGNPTRKAEEEDAAHFIIRMVHKYPHEVTIYAGGPMTNIALALMLDPKVAELAQELVVMGGSIAPDVPLAWKTENRREFNFWWDPEAVHIVLRAPWKKITVTTVDISVKTRLTNETIQKIASAGTPSATYIGKYSDEEYLWDELAAVAWLDPSVITKEVSLYMDMDISHTAGYGNTLVWIEEERPGMGEQLVHVQTDLDNEKFMKILIGLLTGTAGR
;
A
#
# COMPACT_ATOMS: atom_id res chain seq x y z
N MET A 1 -57.95 -30.01 59.14
CA MET A 1 -57.63 -30.32 57.70
C MET A 1 -57.13 -29.06 57.02
N ILE A 2 -55.84 -28.93 56.85
CA ILE A 2 -55.20 -27.78 56.22
C ILE A 2 -54.74 -28.20 54.86
N ARG A 3 -55.34 -27.66 53.79
CA ARG A 3 -54.91 -27.88 52.41
C ARG A 3 -53.74 -26.92 52.08
N ARG A 4 -52.55 -27.52 51.74
CA ARG A 4 -51.39 -26.82 51.20
C ARG A 4 -51.61 -26.63 49.70
N ALA A 5 -51.66 -25.38 49.27
CA ALA A 5 -51.59 -24.99 47.84
C ALA A 5 -50.13 -24.94 47.40
N GLY A 6 -49.75 -25.77 46.42
CA GLY A 6 -48.45 -25.71 45.79
C GLY A 6 -48.43 -24.63 44.69
N VAL A 7 -47.46 -23.73 44.78
CA VAL A 7 -47.19 -22.73 43.73
C VAL A 7 -46.18 -23.34 42.77
N PHE A 8 -46.58 -23.56 41.52
CA PHE A 8 -45.70 -23.93 40.42
C PHE A 8 -45.09 -22.65 39.81
N VAL A 9 -43.79 -22.43 40.00
CA VAL A 9 -43.04 -21.34 39.31
C VAL A 9 -42.51 -21.90 38.00
N CYS A 10 -43.08 -21.43 36.90
CA CYS A 10 -42.62 -21.75 35.56
C CYS A 10 -41.44 -20.81 35.19
N PHE A 11 -40.24 -21.35 35.15
CA PHE A 11 -39.06 -20.64 34.62
C PHE A 11 -39.13 -20.64 33.09
N ILE A 12 -39.45 -19.50 32.50
CA ILE A 12 -39.32 -19.28 31.05
C ILE A 12 -37.83 -18.96 30.77
N PHE A 13 -37.11 -19.90 30.20
CA PHE A 13 -35.77 -19.64 29.63
C PHE A 13 -35.94 -18.82 28.32
N LEU A 14 -35.71 -17.51 28.38
CA LEU A 14 -35.51 -16.72 27.18
C LEU A 14 -34.14 -17.10 26.62
N MET A 15 -34.10 -17.95 25.57
CA MET A 15 -32.95 -18.10 24.73
C MET A 15 -32.80 -16.82 23.90
N GLY A 16 -31.95 -15.90 24.38
CA GLY A 16 -31.49 -14.78 23.60
C GLY A 16 -30.64 -15.29 22.43
N THR A 17 -31.16 -15.16 21.21
CA THR A 17 -30.35 -15.33 20.02
C THR A 17 -29.32 -14.22 20.00
N VAL A 18 -28.06 -14.54 20.34
CA VAL A 18 -26.93 -13.64 20.10
C VAL A 18 -26.77 -13.56 18.57
N SER A 19 -27.38 -12.54 18.00
CA SER A 19 -27.12 -12.17 16.60
C SER A 19 -25.68 -11.67 16.53
N THR A 20 -24.77 -12.49 16.05
CA THR A 20 -23.42 -12.07 15.68
C THR A 20 -23.59 -11.12 14.48
N TYR A 21 -23.80 -9.84 14.73
CA TYR A 21 -23.57 -8.82 13.70
C TYR A 21 -22.09 -8.91 13.32
N GLY A 22 -21.81 -9.48 12.17
CA GLY A 22 -20.48 -9.43 11.59
C GLY A 22 -20.05 -7.97 11.54
N GLN A 23 -18.86 -7.66 12.05
CA GLN A 23 -18.29 -6.31 12.00
C GLN A 23 -18.29 -5.85 10.53
N ALA A 24 -18.84 -4.65 10.26
CA ALA A 24 -18.86 -4.10 8.91
C ALA A 24 -17.44 -4.04 8.36
N LYS A 25 -17.26 -4.47 7.10
CA LYS A 25 -15.96 -4.45 6.45
C LYS A 25 -15.47 -3.00 6.29
N ARG A 26 -14.18 -2.79 6.52
CA ARG A 26 -13.52 -1.49 6.32
C ARG A 26 -13.29 -1.29 4.83
N LYS A 27 -13.77 -0.16 4.30
CA LYS A 27 -13.60 0.17 2.88
C LYS A 27 -12.21 0.71 2.60
N VAL A 28 -11.58 0.22 1.54
CA VAL A 28 -10.24 0.67 1.13
C VAL A 28 -10.14 0.81 -0.38
N ILE A 29 -9.51 1.90 -0.81
CA ILE A 29 -8.95 2.07 -2.16
C ILE A 29 -7.47 1.75 -2.05
N VAL A 30 -6.95 0.91 -2.93
CA VAL A 30 -5.53 0.53 -2.96
C VAL A 30 -4.88 1.22 -4.15
N ASP A 31 -4.06 2.23 -3.87
CA ASP A 31 -3.26 2.97 -4.85
C ASP A 31 -1.84 2.39 -4.85
N GLN A 32 -1.36 1.92 -6.02
CA GLN A 32 -0.16 1.11 -6.08
C GLN A 32 0.58 1.27 -7.41
N ASP A 33 1.90 1.22 -7.39
CA ASP A 33 2.77 1.00 -8.55
C ASP A 33 3.06 -0.50 -8.67
N ALA A 34 2.07 -1.20 -9.16
CA ALA A 34 1.86 -2.65 -9.05
C ALA A 34 2.82 -3.47 -9.90
N ARG A 35 4.13 -3.34 -9.66
CA ARG A 35 5.14 -4.16 -10.34
C ARG A 35 4.78 -5.63 -10.21
N GLY A 36 4.71 -6.31 -11.33
CA GLY A 36 4.44 -7.74 -11.39
C GLY A 36 5.61 -8.55 -11.95
N PRO A 37 5.49 -9.88 -11.96
CA PRO A 37 4.47 -10.66 -11.27
C PRO A 37 4.84 -10.97 -9.81
N ALA A 38 3.84 -10.99 -8.93
CA ALA A 38 3.90 -11.46 -7.55
C ALA A 38 4.97 -10.81 -6.66
N THR A 39 5.28 -9.53 -6.89
CA THR A 39 6.17 -8.74 -6.03
C THR A 39 5.44 -8.26 -4.77
N THR A 40 6.13 -7.54 -3.90
CA THR A 40 5.60 -6.91 -2.68
C THR A 40 4.32 -6.11 -2.95
N ASP A 41 4.31 -5.32 -4.02
CA ASP A 41 3.16 -4.52 -4.45
C ASP A 41 1.91 -5.38 -4.64
N GLN A 42 2.02 -6.43 -5.44
CA GLN A 42 0.90 -7.33 -5.71
C GLN A 42 0.54 -8.23 -4.54
N GLN A 43 1.50 -8.60 -3.69
CA GLN A 43 1.21 -9.36 -2.48
C GLN A 43 0.42 -8.52 -1.47
N SER A 44 0.72 -7.22 -1.33
CA SER A 44 -0.06 -6.30 -0.50
C SER A 44 -1.51 -6.18 -0.98
N MET A 45 -1.70 -6.05 -2.29
CA MET A 45 -3.04 -6.03 -2.91
C MET A 45 -3.81 -7.32 -2.63
N LEU A 46 -3.17 -8.49 -2.82
CA LEU A 46 -3.79 -9.80 -2.52
C LEU A 46 -4.12 -9.95 -1.03
N ALA A 47 -3.25 -9.48 -0.14
CA ALA A 47 -3.51 -9.50 1.29
C ALA A 47 -4.75 -8.69 1.65
N LEU A 48 -4.93 -7.50 1.09
CA LEU A 48 -6.11 -6.66 1.30
C LEU A 48 -7.37 -7.26 0.67
N ILE A 49 -7.30 -7.80 -0.54
CA ILE A 49 -8.43 -8.43 -1.25
C ILE A 49 -8.93 -9.67 -0.49
N GLN A 50 -8.02 -10.48 0.05
CA GLN A 50 -8.35 -11.72 0.74
C GLN A 50 -8.68 -11.54 2.24
N ALA A 51 -8.51 -10.32 2.78
CA ALA A 51 -8.81 -10.04 4.17
C ALA A 51 -10.33 -9.99 4.44
N PRO A 52 -10.85 -10.83 5.34
CA PRO A 52 -12.30 -10.90 5.59
C PRO A 52 -12.88 -9.59 6.16
N GLN A 53 -12.07 -8.77 6.83
CA GLN A 53 -12.44 -7.48 7.42
C GLN A 53 -12.30 -6.29 6.46
N ALA A 54 -11.80 -6.49 5.23
CA ALA A 54 -11.63 -5.44 4.24
C ALA A 54 -12.65 -5.55 3.09
N GLU A 55 -13.04 -4.42 2.55
CA GLU A 55 -13.79 -4.26 1.31
C GLU A 55 -12.95 -3.40 0.36
N VAL A 56 -12.25 -4.03 -0.58
CA VAL A 56 -11.48 -3.32 -1.60
C VAL A 56 -12.46 -2.75 -2.63
N LEU A 57 -12.61 -1.42 -2.65
CA LEU A 57 -13.50 -0.71 -3.57
C LEU A 57 -12.98 -0.70 -5.01
N GLY A 58 -11.66 -0.72 -5.16
CA GLY A 58 -10.95 -0.77 -6.44
C GLY A 58 -9.45 -0.57 -6.23
N LEU A 59 -8.69 -0.89 -7.29
CA LEU A 59 -7.26 -0.73 -7.37
C LEU A 59 -6.96 0.43 -8.33
N THR A 60 -6.22 1.43 -7.87
CA THR A 60 -5.76 2.55 -8.67
C THR A 60 -4.27 2.38 -8.95
N ILE A 61 -3.86 2.44 -10.21
CA ILE A 61 -2.50 2.11 -10.61
C ILE A 61 -1.78 3.36 -11.11
N VAL A 62 -0.61 3.61 -10.56
CA VAL A 62 0.30 4.72 -10.89
C VAL A 62 1.61 4.15 -11.45
N SER A 63 2.36 4.90 -12.25
CA SER A 63 3.74 4.52 -12.58
C SER A 63 4.67 4.73 -11.40
N GLY A 64 5.60 3.83 -11.24
CA GLY A 64 6.68 3.90 -10.26
C GLY A 64 7.73 2.86 -10.59
N ASP A 65 7.63 1.69 -10.03
CA ASP A 65 8.52 0.56 -10.27
C ASP A 65 8.57 0.15 -11.74
N GLN A 66 7.43 0.29 -12.43
CA GLN A 66 7.27 0.13 -13.88
C GLN A 66 6.39 1.24 -14.43
N TRP A 67 6.12 1.21 -15.74
CA TRP A 67 5.17 2.12 -16.34
C TRP A 67 3.73 1.66 -16.07
N ARG A 68 2.84 2.61 -15.82
CA ARG A 68 1.43 2.39 -15.46
C ARG A 68 0.72 1.33 -16.32
N ASP A 69 0.89 1.38 -17.65
CA ASP A 69 0.16 0.46 -18.55
C ASP A 69 0.63 -0.99 -18.40
N GLU A 70 1.93 -1.19 -18.15
CA GLU A 70 2.48 -2.51 -17.80
C GLU A 70 1.96 -2.97 -16.43
N GLU A 71 1.96 -2.11 -15.42
CA GLU A 71 1.46 -2.42 -14.07
C GLU A 71 -0.04 -2.70 -14.05
N VAL A 72 -0.84 -1.98 -14.85
CA VAL A 72 -2.25 -2.29 -15.07
C VAL A 72 -2.41 -3.69 -15.66
N ALA A 73 -1.59 -4.04 -16.65
CA ALA A 73 -1.66 -5.36 -17.28
C ALA A 73 -1.27 -6.48 -16.28
N HIS A 74 -0.20 -6.29 -15.50
CA HIS A 74 0.17 -7.20 -14.42
C HIS A 74 -0.93 -7.36 -13.38
N THR A 75 -1.54 -6.25 -12.95
CA THR A 75 -2.63 -6.25 -11.96
C THR A 75 -3.85 -7.01 -12.46
N LEU A 76 -4.29 -6.74 -13.69
CA LEU A 76 -5.41 -7.45 -14.30
C LEU A 76 -5.13 -8.95 -14.42
N ARG A 77 -3.90 -9.31 -14.83
CA ARG A 77 -3.49 -10.70 -14.95
C ARG A 77 -3.40 -11.41 -13.61
N MET A 78 -2.86 -10.74 -12.58
CA MET A 78 -2.88 -11.23 -11.20
C MET A 78 -4.31 -11.55 -10.75
N LEU A 79 -5.26 -10.63 -10.94
CA LEU A 79 -6.66 -10.84 -10.56
C LEU A 79 -7.31 -12.01 -11.28
N GLU A 80 -6.98 -12.22 -12.57
CA GLU A 80 -7.45 -13.41 -13.33
C GLU A 80 -6.87 -14.71 -12.75
N LEU A 81 -5.56 -14.75 -12.51
CA LEU A 81 -4.85 -15.94 -12.02
C LEU A 81 -5.20 -16.30 -10.58
N THR A 82 -5.56 -15.31 -9.77
CA THR A 82 -5.90 -15.50 -8.36
C THR A 82 -7.41 -15.59 -8.10
N ASN A 83 -8.22 -15.60 -9.17
CA ASN A 83 -9.67 -15.75 -9.15
C ASN A 83 -10.41 -14.61 -8.40
N HIS A 84 -10.02 -13.36 -8.69
CA HIS A 84 -10.66 -12.12 -8.20
C HIS A 84 -11.16 -11.23 -9.35
N PRO A 85 -11.96 -11.75 -10.30
CA PRO A 85 -12.38 -11.00 -11.48
C PRO A 85 -13.36 -9.85 -11.16
N GLU A 86 -13.94 -9.82 -9.97
CA GLU A 86 -14.87 -8.78 -9.49
C GLU A 86 -14.16 -7.47 -9.15
N ILE A 87 -12.88 -7.51 -8.82
CA ILE A 87 -12.11 -6.32 -8.43
C ILE A 87 -11.85 -5.45 -9.66
N LYS A 88 -12.11 -4.17 -9.53
CA LYS A 88 -11.96 -3.16 -10.59
C LYS A 88 -10.60 -2.51 -10.53
N VAL A 89 -10.04 -2.20 -11.70
CA VAL A 89 -8.72 -1.56 -11.86
C VAL A 89 -8.91 -0.24 -12.61
N TYR A 90 -8.34 0.84 -12.08
CA TYR A 90 -8.41 2.19 -12.61
C TYR A 90 -7.01 2.67 -12.95
N ALA A 91 -6.77 3.01 -14.20
CA ALA A 91 -5.49 3.52 -14.65
C ALA A 91 -5.31 4.98 -14.20
N GLY A 92 -4.16 5.28 -13.60
CA GLY A 92 -3.84 6.61 -13.08
C GLY A 92 -2.75 7.34 -13.87
N ALA A 93 -1.90 8.07 -13.15
CA ALA A 93 -0.83 8.87 -13.73
C ALA A 93 0.26 8.01 -14.36
N ILE A 94 0.75 8.45 -15.52
CA ILE A 94 1.90 7.83 -16.21
C ILE A 94 3.20 8.49 -15.76
N PHE A 95 3.17 9.79 -15.53
CA PHE A 95 4.34 10.59 -15.17
C PHE A 95 4.16 11.21 -13.79
N PRO A 96 5.24 11.39 -13.02
CA PRO A 96 5.19 12.24 -11.83
C PRO A 96 4.85 13.70 -12.21
N LEU A 97 4.46 14.51 -11.24
CA LEU A 97 4.01 15.89 -11.49
C LEU A 97 5.11 16.76 -12.13
N ILE A 98 6.33 16.64 -11.65
CA ILE A 98 7.46 17.47 -12.13
C ILE A 98 8.69 16.62 -12.43
N ASN A 99 8.99 15.64 -11.59
CA ASN A 99 10.20 14.84 -11.72
C ASN A 99 10.25 14.09 -13.07
N SER A 100 11.44 13.87 -13.59
CA SER A 100 11.64 13.14 -14.85
C SER A 100 13.01 12.47 -14.91
N LYS A 101 13.16 11.51 -15.80
CA LYS A 101 14.43 10.86 -16.07
C LYS A 101 15.54 11.86 -16.44
N GLU A 102 15.20 12.88 -17.22
CA GLU A 102 16.13 13.92 -17.67
C GLU A 102 16.55 14.83 -16.51
N GLU A 103 15.61 15.23 -15.65
CA GLU A 103 15.92 16.03 -14.45
C GLU A 103 16.81 15.23 -13.48
N ILE A 104 16.51 13.97 -13.24
CA ILE A 104 17.35 13.11 -12.39
C ILE A 104 18.73 12.88 -13.00
N ALA A 105 18.83 12.78 -14.32
CA ALA A 105 20.13 12.68 -14.98
C ALA A 105 20.98 13.96 -14.81
N ARG A 106 20.34 15.15 -14.82
CA ARG A 106 21.01 16.43 -14.51
C ARG A 106 21.41 16.53 -13.05
N TRP A 107 20.44 16.24 -12.15
CA TRP A 107 20.65 16.24 -10.71
C TRP A 107 21.81 15.32 -10.31
N SER A 108 21.85 14.09 -10.88
CA SER A 108 22.86 13.08 -10.58
C SER A 108 24.29 13.49 -10.97
N ARG A 109 24.44 14.37 -11.97
CA ARG A 109 25.77 14.92 -12.33
C ARG A 109 26.32 15.89 -11.28
N LEU A 110 25.44 16.52 -10.50
CA LEU A 110 25.83 17.50 -9.50
C LEU A 110 25.96 16.89 -8.11
N TYR A 111 25.06 15.96 -7.75
CA TYR A 111 24.85 15.53 -6.38
C TYR A 111 25.05 14.02 -6.15
N GLY A 112 25.28 13.25 -7.21
CA GLY A 112 25.49 11.80 -7.11
C GLY A 112 24.34 10.98 -7.67
N LYS A 113 24.60 9.70 -7.93
CA LYS A 113 23.64 8.80 -8.58
C LYS A 113 22.57 8.34 -7.60
N VAL A 114 21.32 8.35 -8.05
CA VAL A 114 20.22 7.62 -7.42
C VAL A 114 20.32 6.15 -7.87
N ARG A 115 20.29 5.23 -6.93
CA ARG A 115 20.52 3.80 -7.17
C ARG A 115 19.36 3.15 -7.90
N TYR A 116 18.15 3.34 -7.41
CA TYR A 116 16.93 2.77 -7.93
C TYR A 116 16.06 3.87 -8.54
N GLN A 117 15.63 3.69 -9.78
CA GLN A 117 14.88 4.70 -10.52
C GLN A 117 13.65 4.09 -11.21
N GLY A 118 13.13 2.97 -10.70
CA GLY A 118 11.92 2.34 -11.21
C GLY A 118 11.88 2.16 -12.72
N ALA A 119 10.80 2.57 -13.35
CA ALA A 119 10.58 2.47 -14.80
C ALA A 119 11.63 3.17 -15.68
N TRP A 120 12.42 4.08 -15.12
CA TRP A 120 13.43 4.81 -15.91
C TRP A 120 14.71 4.05 -16.14
N THR A 121 14.97 2.98 -15.39
CA THR A 121 16.19 2.18 -15.51
C THR A 121 15.86 0.69 -15.54
N LYS A 122 16.81 -0.10 -16.06
CA LYS A 122 16.73 -1.55 -15.93
C LYS A 122 16.61 -1.93 -14.45
N ASN A 123 15.58 -2.65 -14.11
CA ASN A 123 15.31 -3.04 -12.74
C ASN A 123 14.98 -4.54 -12.62
N GLY A 124 14.77 -4.98 -11.37
CA GLY A 124 14.53 -6.37 -11.04
C GLY A 124 15.84 -7.14 -10.81
N THR A 125 15.70 -8.12 -9.95
CA THR A 125 16.74 -9.12 -9.63
C THR A 125 16.10 -10.50 -9.67
N GLY A 126 16.89 -11.55 -9.69
CA GLY A 126 16.34 -12.90 -9.64
C GLY A 126 15.66 -13.35 -10.94
N LYS A 127 14.44 -13.86 -10.86
CA LYS A 127 13.76 -14.53 -11.98
C LYS A 127 13.34 -13.59 -13.10
N PHE A 128 13.03 -12.34 -12.79
CA PHE A 128 12.43 -11.42 -13.74
C PHE A 128 13.17 -10.07 -13.73
N VAL A 129 14.18 -10.01 -14.60
CA VAL A 129 14.88 -8.75 -14.90
C VAL A 129 14.14 -8.04 -16.03
N ARG A 130 13.91 -6.74 -15.88
CA ARG A 130 13.16 -5.93 -16.84
C ARG A 130 14.07 -4.97 -17.58
N GLU A 131 13.90 -4.92 -18.89
CA GLU A 131 14.54 -3.93 -19.74
C GLU A 131 13.74 -2.62 -19.74
N VAL A 132 14.42 -1.53 -20.03
CA VAL A 132 13.78 -0.20 -20.17
C VAL A 132 12.99 -0.16 -21.46
N HIS A 133 11.75 0.28 -21.37
CA HIS A 133 10.86 0.53 -22.51
C HIS A 133 10.14 1.87 -22.41
N GLY A 134 9.36 2.22 -23.39
CA GLY A 134 8.57 3.47 -23.41
C GLY A 134 7.35 3.42 -22.49
N PRO A 135 6.82 4.59 -22.07
CA PRO A 135 5.74 4.68 -21.08
C PRO A 135 4.38 4.14 -21.57
N TYR A 136 4.24 3.91 -22.86
CA TYR A 136 3.02 3.39 -23.50
C TYR A 136 3.19 1.98 -24.07
N GLU A 137 4.32 1.34 -23.78
CA GLU A 137 4.63 0.00 -24.22
C GLU A 137 4.32 -0.98 -23.10
N VAL A 138 3.61 -2.05 -23.43
CA VAL A 138 3.36 -3.18 -22.53
C VAL A 138 4.09 -4.39 -23.10
N PRO A 139 5.17 -4.85 -22.47
CA PRO A 139 5.90 -6.03 -22.93
C PRO A 139 5.06 -7.30 -22.71
N ASP A 140 5.47 -8.40 -23.34
CA ASP A 140 4.89 -9.70 -23.04
C ASP A 140 5.13 -10.08 -21.59
N LEU A 141 4.05 -10.32 -20.84
CA LEU A 141 4.14 -10.60 -19.42
C LEU A 141 4.54 -12.07 -19.18
N PRO A 142 5.46 -12.35 -18.23
CA PRO A 142 5.88 -13.72 -17.91
C PRO A 142 4.74 -14.64 -17.47
N GLU A 143 3.71 -14.07 -16.85
CA GLU A 143 2.49 -14.76 -16.41
C GLU A 143 1.40 -14.80 -17.49
N GLY A 144 1.67 -14.25 -18.67
CA GLY A 144 0.74 -14.09 -19.77
C GLY A 144 -0.08 -12.80 -19.69
N ASN A 145 -0.50 -12.31 -20.84
CA ASN A 145 -1.26 -11.06 -20.94
C ASN A 145 -2.69 -11.22 -20.41
N PRO A 146 -3.28 -10.16 -19.81
CA PRO A 146 -4.67 -10.20 -19.34
C PRO A 146 -5.66 -10.21 -20.52
N THR A 147 -6.84 -10.76 -20.27
CA THR A 147 -7.98 -10.71 -21.23
C THR A 147 -8.92 -9.53 -20.92
N ARG A 148 -8.88 -9.03 -19.69
CA ARG A 148 -9.65 -7.89 -19.20
C ARG A 148 -8.94 -6.55 -19.48
N LYS A 149 -9.70 -5.48 -19.37
CA LYS A 149 -9.20 -4.10 -19.43
C LYS A 149 -9.49 -3.38 -18.12
N ALA A 150 -8.74 -2.31 -17.86
CA ALA A 150 -9.07 -1.35 -16.80
C ALA A 150 -10.41 -0.66 -17.12
N GLU A 151 -11.01 -0.07 -16.08
CA GLU A 151 -12.19 0.77 -16.22
C GLU A 151 -11.85 2.04 -17.04
N GLU A 152 -12.87 2.65 -17.66
CA GLU A 152 -12.68 3.87 -18.47
C GLU A 152 -12.41 5.12 -17.60
N GLU A 153 -12.92 5.10 -16.35
CA GLU A 153 -12.69 6.16 -15.37
C GLU A 153 -11.23 6.10 -14.90
N ASP A 154 -10.55 7.23 -14.80
CA ASP A 154 -9.20 7.29 -14.27
C ASP A 154 -9.17 7.23 -12.73
N ALA A 155 -7.96 6.97 -12.18
CA ALA A 155 -7.75 6.79 -10.75
C ALA A 155 -8.17 7.98 -9.90
N ALA A 156 -7.85 9.23 -10.33
CA ALA A 156 -8.14 10.43 -9.55
C ALA A 156 -9.64 10.67 -9.42
N HIS A 157 -10.40 10.54 -10.51
CA HIS A 157 -11.86 10.67 -10.48
C HIS A 157 -12.52 9.53 -9.69
N PHE A 158 -12.00 8.31 -9.80
CA PHE A 158 -12.48 7.19 -8.98
C PHE A 158 -12.29 7.46 -7.48
N ILE A 159 -11.11 7.94 -7.04
CA ILE A 159 -10.85 8.30 -5.65
C ILE A 159 -11.87 9.34 -5.18
N ILE A 160 -12.01 10.46 -5.92
CA ILE A 160 -12.98 11.52 -5.61
C ILE A 160 -14.39 10.95 -5.46
N ARG A 161 -14.85 10.18 -6.45
CA ARG A 161 -16.19 9.60 -6.46
C ARG A 161 -16.44 8.68 -5.27
N MET A 162 -15.45 7.88 -4.86
CA MET A 162 -15.62 6.95 -3.75
C MET A 162 -15.66 7.63 -2.39
N VAL A 163 -14.81 8.63 -2.14
CA VAL A 163 -14.83 9.37 -0.87
C VAL A 163 -16.12 10.19 -0.72
N HIS A 164 -16.68 10.71 -1.81
CA HIS A 164 -17.99 11.36 -1.80
C HIS A 164 -19.15 10.37 -1.60
N LYS A 165 -19.05 9.18 -2.16
CA LYS A 165 -20.07 8.13 -2.01
C LYS A 165 -20.12 7.56 -0.60
N TYR A 166 -18.98 7.47 0.07
CA TYR A 166 -18.82 6.89 1.39
C TYR A 166 -18.02 7.83 2.31
N PRO A 167 -18.56 9.03 2.63
CA PRO A 167 -17.83 10.03 3.40
C PRO A 167 -17.43 9.50 4.78
N HIS A 168 -16.15 9.67 5.11
CA HIS A 168 -15.50 9.23 6.35
C HIS A 168 -15.47 7.70 6.57
N GLU A 169 -15.67 6.91 5.50
CA GLU A 169 -15.60 5.45 5.58
C GLU A 169 -14.44 4.87 4.77
N VAL A 170 -13.89 5.62 3.81
CA VAL A 170 -12.89 5.11 2.87
C VAL A 170 -11.48 5.37 3.38
N THR A 171 -10.72 4.32 3.61
CA THR A 171 -9.26 4.41 3.74
C THR A 171 -8.65 4.49 2.35
N ILE A 172 -7.70 5.41 2.15
CA ILE A 172 -6.82 5.41 0.98
C ILE A 172 -5.51 4.76 1.41
N TYR A 173 -5.20 3.62 0.82
CA TYR A 173 -3.92 2.92 1.01
C TYR A 173 -3.02 3.27 -0.18
N ALA A 174 -1.89 3.92 0.08
CA ALA A 174 -0.87 4.29 -0.88
C ALA A 174 0.37 3.40 -0.71
N GLY A 175 0.53 2.40 -1.55
CA GLY A 175 1.72 1.54 -1.59
C GLY A 175 2.75 2.00 -2.63
N GLY A 176 2.37 2.91 -3.53
CA GLY A 176 3.23 3.50 -4.56
C GLY A 176 3.37 5.02 -4.46
N PRO A 177 3.95 5.66 -5.49
CA PRO A 177 4.02 7.12 -5.60
C PRO A 177 2.64 7.76 -5.52
N MET A 178 2.52 8.89 -4.82
CA MET A 178 1.24 9.50 -4.48
C MET A 178 0.63 10.37 -5.60
N THR A 179 1.07 10.25 -6.84
CA THR A 179 0.65 11.11 -7.95
C THR A 179 -0.88 11.08 -8.18
N ASN A 180 -1.50 9.90 -8.11
CA ASN A 180 -2.96 9.76 -8.26
C ASN A 180 -3.71 10.51 -7.15
N ILE A 181 -3.25 10.39 -5.92
CA ILE A 181 -3.85 11.03 -4.75
C ILE A 181 -3.68 12.54 -4.81
N ALA A 182 -2.49 13.02 -5.22
CA ALA A 182 -2.23 14.44 -5.43
C ALA A 182 -3.14 15.02 -6.50
N LEU A 183 -3.31 14.35 -7.64
CA LEU A 183 -4.24 14.76 -8.70
C LEU A 183 -5.69 14.80 -8.18
N ALA A 184 -6.12 13.82 -7.41
CA ALA A 184 -7.45 13.84 -6.80
C ALA A 184 -7.65 15.05 -5.87
N LEU A 185 -6.65 15.36 -5.02
CA LEU A 185 -6.67 16.53 -4.14
C LEU A 185 -6.64 17.87 -4.89
N MET A 186 -5.90 17.95 -6.01
CA MET A 186 -5.87 19.15 -6.84
C MET A 186 -7.19 19.40 -7.57
N LEU A 187 -7.90 18.34 -7.93
CA LEU A 187 -9.23 18.41 -8.55
C LEU A 187 -10.33 18.67 -7.51
N ASP A 188 -10.24 18.04 -6.35
CA ASP A 188 -11.17 18.22 -5.24
C ASP A 188 -10.44 18.19 -3.88
N PRO A 189 -10.14 19.34 -3.28
CA PRO A 189 -9.46 19.43 -1.98
C PRO A 189 -10.21 18.77 -0.82
N LYS A 190 -11.50 18.47 -0.98
CA LYS A 190 -12.28 17.78 0.06
C LYS A 190 -11.95 16.28 0.21
N VAL A 191 -11.18 15.70 -0.72
CA VAL A 191 -10.82 14.28 -0.67
C VAL A 191 -10.21 13.90 0.68
N ALA A 192 -9.27 14.70 1.21
CA ALA A 192 -8.62 14.43 2.48
C ALA A 192 -9.61 14.48 3.66
N GLU A 193 -10.50 15.47 3.70
CA GLU A 193 -11.49 15.62 4.77
C GLU A 193 -12.54 14.52 4.73
N LEU A 194 -12.96 14.10 3.53
CA LEU A 194 -13.96 13.06 3.31
C LEU A 194 -13.44 11.64 3.48
N ALA A 195 -12.14 11.41 3.35
CA ALA A 195 -11.55 10.11 3.62
C ALA A 195 -11.59 9.78 5.12
N GLN A 196 -11.56 8.49 5.45
CA GLN A 196 -11.43 8.01 6.84
C GLN A 196 -10.01 8.21 7.36
N GLU A 197 -9.02 7.84 6.55
CA GLU A 197 -7.59 7.94 6.86
C GLU A 197 -6.76 7.73 5.59
N LEU A 198 -5.51 8.15 5.65
CA LEU A 198 -4.47 7.82 4.68
C LEU A 198 -3.46 6.85 5.31
N VAL A 199 -3.19 5.73 4.65
CA VAL A 199 -2.17 4.74 5.03
C VAL A 199 -1.14 4.69 3.94
N VAL A 200 0.13 4.83 4.29
CA VAL A 200 1.21 5.00 3.32
C VAL A 200 2.35 4.02 3.60
N MET A 201 2.82 3.35 2.56
CA MET A 201 4.17 2.79 2.52
C MET A 201 5.08 3.79 1.82
N GLY A 202 6.06 4.33 2.53
CA GLY A 202 7.00 5.29 1.95
C GLY A 202 7.80 6.07 2.98
N GLY A 203 8.78 6.80 2.47
CA GLY A 203 9.65 7.66 3.28
C GLY A 203 10.70 6.92 4.10
N SER A 204 11.63 7.70 4.65
CA SER A 204 12.68 7.22 5.56
C SER A 204 12.97 8.28 6.61
N ILE A 205 13.04 7.88 7.89
CA ILE A 205 13.25 8.79 9.02
C ILE A 205 14.46 8.44 9.86
N ALA A 206 14.90 7.18 9.87
CA ALA A 206 15.89 6.69 10.80
C ALA A 206 17.29 6.54 10.18
N PRO A 207 18.36 6.80 10.94
CA PRO A 207 19.72 6.52 10.52
C PRO A 207 20.11 5.02 10.60
N ASP A 208 19.32 4.20 11.30
CA ASP A 208 19.65 2.79 11.61
C ASP A 208 19.13 1.79 10.56
N VAL A 209 19.37 2.11 9.30
CA VAL A 209 19.11 1.22 8.18
C VAL A 209 20.43 0.61 7.66
N PRO A 210 20.39 -0.52 6.90
CA PRO A 210 21.57 -1.06 6.24
C PRO A 210 22.31 -0.02 5.41
N LEU A 211 23.64 -0.13 5.30
CA LEU A 211 24.49 0.85 4.60
C LEU A 211 23.98 1.19 3.18
N ALA A 212 23.44 0.21 2.49
CA ALA A 212 22.86 0.41 1.17
C ALA A 212 21.77 1.49 1.13
N TRP A 213 20.99 1.61 2.21
CA TRP A 213 19.90 2.58 2.36
C TRP A 213 20.38 3.90 2.97
N LYS A 214 21.41 3.88 3.84
CA LYS A 214 22.02 5.11 4.39
C LYS A 214 22.58 6.03 3.32
N THR A 215 23.03 5.47 2.19
CA THR A 215 23.57 6.25 1.08
C THR A 215 22.50 6.94 0.23
N GLU A 216 21.23 6.62 0.43
CA GLU A 216 20.11 7.24 -0.28
C GLU A 216 19.59 8.53 0.40
N ASN A 217 20.23 8.98 1.48
CA ASN A 217 19.92 10.25 2.15
C ASN A 217 18.42 10.46 2.47
N ARG A 218 17.74 9.47 3.03
CA ARG A 218 16.29 9.45 3.27
C ARG A 218 15.43 9.58 2.02
N ARG A 219 15.96 9.23 0.86
CA ARG A 219 15.20 9.09 -0.37
C ARG A 219 14.68 7.67 -0.44
N GLU A 220 13.46 7.49 0.01
CA GLU A 220 12.73 6.26 -0.25
C GLU A 220 12.05 6.41 -1.61
N PHE A 221 11.89 5.30 -2.34
CA PHE A 221 11.54 5.30 -3.76
C PHE A 221 10.15 5.90 -4.04
N ASN A 222 9.10 5.49 -3.32
CA ASN A 222 7.74 5.98 -3.54
C ASN A 222 7.66 7.51 -3.36
N PHE A 223 8.34 8.02 -2.33
CA PHE A 223 8.39 9.44 -2.05
C PHE A 223 9.29 10.20 -3.03
N TRP A 224 10.42 9.61 -3.38
CA TRP A 224 11.38 10.23 -4.30
C TRP A 224 10.89 10.25 -5.76
N TRP A 225 10.08 9.28 -6.19
CA TRP A 225 9.55 9.24 -7.55
C TRP A 225 8.74 10.49 -7.90
N ASP A 226 7.91 10.97 -6.98
CA ASP A 226 7.13 12.20 -7.12
C ASP A 226 7.10 13.00 -5.81
N PRO A 227 8.19 13.72 -5.47
CA PRO A 227 8.27 14.48 -4.21
C PRO A 227 7.21 15.58 -4.11
N GLU A 228 6.83 16.18 -5.23
CA GLU A 228 5.81 17.22 -5.28
C GLU A 228 4.42 16.66 -4.95
N ALA A 229 4.11 15.45 -5.43
CA ALA A 229 2.86 14.77 -5.06
C ALA A 229 2.82 14.47 -3.56
N VAL A 230 3.92 13.95 -3.00
CA VAL A 230 4.01 13.68 -1.57
C VAL A 230 3.83 14.96 -0.75
N HIS A 231 4.48 16.07 -1.16
CA HIS A 231 4.32 17.38 -0.53
C HIS A 231 2.86 17.86 -0.52
N ILE A 232 2.14 17.73 -1.65
CA ILE A 232 0.72 18.06 -1.74
C ILE A 232 -0.11 17.18 -0.80
N VAL A 233 0.14 15.88 -0.83
CA VAL A 233 -0.65 14.90 -0.07
C VAL A 233 -0.44 15.04 1.42
N LEU A 234 0.82 15.16 1.88
CA LEU A 234 1.13 15.27 3.32
C LEU A 234 0.67 16.59 3.94
N ARG A 235 0.38 17.62 3.14
CA ARG A 235 -0.16 18.91 3.63
C ARG A 235 -1.68 18.99 3.60
N ALA A 236 -2.35 18.03 2.98
CA ALA A 236 -3.81 18.01 2.96
C ALA A 236 -4.39 17.67 4.35
N PRO A 237 -5.60 18.16 4.70
CA PRO A 237 -6.16 18.04 6.03
C PRO A 237 -6.77 16.65 6.30
N TRP A 238 -5.95 15.61 6.28
CA TRP A 238 -6.38 14.27 6.62
C TRP A 238 -6.76 14.15 8.09
N LYS A 239 -7.76 13.35 8.38
CA LYS A 239 -8.14 13.01 9.76
C LYS A 239 -7.03 12.23 10.48
N LYS A 240 -6.34 11.38 9.75
CA LYS A 240 -5.22 10.57 10.24
C LYS A 240 -4.31 10.17 9.07
N ILE A 241 -3.01 10.22 9.28
CA ILE A 241 -2.00 9.70 8.37
C ILE A 241 -1.15 8.67 9.12
N THR A 242 -1.07 7.45 8.61
CA THR A 242 -0.17 6.40 9.13
C THR A 242 0.89 6.08 8.08
N VAL A 243 2.15 6.05 8.49
CA VAL A 243 3.28 5.84 7.57
C VAL A 243 4.10 4.64 8.02
N THR A 244 4.24 3.67 7.13
CA THR A 244 5.18 2.54 7.23
C THR A 244 6.40 2.88 6.40
N THR A 245 7.50 3.26 7.05
CA THR A 245 8.72 3.68 6.35
C THR A 245 9.58 2.48 5.94
N VAL A 246 10.52 2.73 5.01
CA VAL A 246 11.55 1.73 4.67
C VAL A 246 12.34 1.27 5.90
N ASP A 247 12.48 2.12 6.90
CA ASP A 247 13.26 1.85 8.13
C ASP A 247 12.69 0.69 8.95
N ILE A 248 11.38 0.53 9.00
CA ILE A 248 10.74 -0.62 9.66
C ILE A 248 10.66 -1.83 8.71
N SER A 249 10.37 -1.60 7.43
CA SER A 249 10.16 -2.67 6.46
C SER A 249 11.41 -3.51 6.22
N VAL A 250 12.62 -2.94 6.31
CA VAL A 250 13.88 -3.71 6.22
C VAL A 250 14.09 -4.71 7.37
N LYS A 251 13.24 -4.69 8.39
CA LYS A 251 13.21 -5.70 9.46
C LYS A 251 12.45 -6.97 9.05
N THR A 252 11.74 -6.94 7.94
CA THR A 252 10.94 -8.05 7.42
C THR A 252 11.62 -8.69 6.21
N ARG A 253 11.33 -9.96 5.94
CA ARG A 253 11.87 -10.64 4.78
C ARG A 253 10.97 -11.76 4.30
N LEU A 254 10.67 -11.76 3.01
CA LEU A 254 10.14 -12.92 2.31
C LEU A 254 11.32 -13.82 1.90
N THR A 255 11.38 -15.03 2.44
CA THR A 255 12.41 -16.01 2.13
C THR A 255 11.88 -17.08 1.19
N ASN A 256 12.77 -17.79 0.50
CA ASN A 256 12.37 -18.94 -0.33
C ASN A 256 11.61 -19.99 0.47
N GLU A 257 11.97 -20.22 1.75
CA GLU A 257 11.24 -21.12 2.63
C GLU A 257 9.78 -20.65 2.84
N THR A 258 9.60 -19.35 3.08
CA THR A 258 8.27 -18.75 3.23
C THR A 258 7.46 -18.84 1.93
N ILE A 259 8.08 -18.55 0.78
CA ILE A 259 7.45 -18.70 -0.54
C ILE A 259 6.96 -20.14 -0.76
N GLN A 260 7.79 -21.15 -0.47
CA GLN A 260 7.41 -22.56 -0.59
C GLN A 260 6.30 -22.95 0.39
N LYS A 261 6.34 -22.42 1.62
CA LYS A 261 5.28 -22.61 2.60
C LYS A 261 3.94 -22.05 2.10
N ILE A 262 3.93 -20.84 1.55
CA ILE A 262 2.74 -20.24 0.93
C ILE A 262 2.26 -21.13 -0.23
N ALA A 263 3.15 -21.48 -1.16
CA ALA A 263 2.84 -22.27 -2.35
C ALA A 263 2.19 -23.61 -2.01
N SER A 264 2.59 -24.24 -0.89
CA SER A 264 2.07 -25.54 -0.45
C SER A 264 0.57 -25.54 -0.12
N ALA A 265 -0.04 -24.37 0.07
CA ALA A 265 -1.48 -24.25 0.28
C ALA A 265 -2.31 -24.57 -0.98
N GLY A 266 -1.71 -24.49 -2.18
CA GLY A 266 -2.33 -24.90 -3.43
C GLY A 266 -3.52 -24.04 -3.89
N THR A 267 -3.81 -22.93 -3.20
CA THR A 267 -4.83 -21.97 -3.65
C THR A 267 -4.34 -21.19 -4.87
N PRO A 268 -5.23 -20.55 -5.65
CA PRO A 268 -4.82 -19.75 -6.80
C PRO A 268 -3.76 -18.68 -6.45
N SER A 269 -3.96 -17.91 -5.38
CA SER A 269 -3.00 -16.90 -4.90
C SER A 269 -1.68 -17.52 -4.45
N ALA A 270 -1.73 -18.59 -3.66
CA ALA A 270 -0.55 -19.30 -3.20
C ALA A 270 0.27 -19.90 -4.37
N THR A 271 -0.40 -20.43 -5.39
CA THR A 271 0.23 -20.94 -6.60
C THR A 271 0.90 -19.82 -7.40
N TYR A 272 0.22 -18.68 -7.53
CA TYR A 272 0.76 -17.49 -8.19
C TYR A 272 2.04 -16.99 -7.51
N ILE A 273 1.99 -16.80 -6.19
CA ILE A 273 3.15 -16.38 -5.39
C ILE A 273 4.30 -17.40 -5.49
N GLY A 274 4.01 -18.70 -5.30
CA GLY A 274 5.04 -19.74 -5.39
C GLY A 274 5.76 -19.81 -6.73
N LYS A 275 5.06 -19.47 -7.82
CA LYS A 275 5.63 -19.49 -9.17
C LYS A 275 6.47 -18.26 -9.49
N TYR A 276 6.03 -17.09 -9.05
CA TYR A 276 6.55 -15.84 -9.57
C TYR A 276 7.29 -14.98 -8.55
N SER A 277 7.12 -15.16 -7.22
CA SER A 277 7.86 -14.39 -6.22
C SER A 277 9.33 -14.77 -6.13
N ASP A 278 10.13 -13.79 -5.75
CA ASP A 278 11.52 -13.93 -5.33
C ASP A 278 11.70 -13.48 -3.87
N GLU A 279 12.88 -13.74 -3.29
CA GLU A 279 13.20 -13.22 -1.96
C GLU A 279 13.35 -11.71 -1.98
N GLU A 280 12.57 -11.02 -1.13
CA GLU A 280 12.62 -9.56 -1.01
C GLU A 280 12.24 -9.11 0.40
N TYR A 281 12.39 -7.80 0.68
CA TYR A 281 11.80 -7.19 1.86
C TYR A 281 10.30 -7.05 1.66
N LEU A 282 9.55 -7.07 2.75
CA LEU A 282 8.09 -6.95 2.73
C LEU A 282 7.71 -5.49 3.01
N TRP A 283 7.80 -4.67 1.96
CA TRP A 283 7.55 -3.24 2.03
C TRP A 283 6.07 -2.95 2.28
N ASP A 284 5.26 -3.27 1.30
CA ASP A 284 3.84 -2.93 1.22
C ASP A 284 2.99 -3.90 2.03
N GLU A 285 3.39 -5.16 2.11
CA GLU A 285 2.67 -6.14 2.92
C GLU A 285 2.65 -5.75 4.39
N LEU A 286 3.74 -5.11 4.89
CA LEU A 286 3.78 -4.65 6.27
C LEU A 286 2.75 -3.54 6.49
N ALA A 287 2.68 -2.54 5.59
CA ALA A 287 1.69 -1.47 5.69
C ALA A 287 0.25 -2.01 5.60
N ALA A 288 -0.01 -2.95 4.68
CA ALA A 288 -1.31 -3.59 4.50
C ALA A 288 -1.74 -4.38 5.74
N VAL A 289 -0.85 -5.24 6.28
CA VAL A 289 -1.14 -6.04 7.48
C VAL A 289 -1.27 -5.16 8.72
N ALA A 290 -0.43 -4.12 8.88
CA ALA A 290 -0.53 -3.18 9.98
C ALA A 290 -1.87 -2.40 9.97
N TRP A 291 -2.39 -2.08 8.79
CA TRP A 291 -3.73 -1.51 8.67
C TRP A 291 -4.81 -2.52 9.05
N LEU A 292 -4.69 -3.78 8.65
CA LEU A 292 -5.66 -4.85 8.97
C LEU A 292 -5.65 -5.20 10.46
N ASP A 293 -4.48 -5.36 11.06
CA ASP A 293 -4.27 -5.65 12.48
C ASP A 293 -3.16 -4.74 13.05
N PRO A 294 -3.52 -3.54 13.59
CA PRO A 294 -2.54 -2.61 14.15
C PRO A 294 -1.68 -3.18 15.29
N SER A 295 -2.09 -4.28 15.91
CA SER A 295 -1.34 -4.90 17.01
C SER A 295 -0.07 -5.63 16.57
N VAL A 296 0.23 -5.69 15.26
CA VAL A 296 1.55 -6.11 14.76
C VAL A 296 2.61 -5.04 14.97
N ILE A 297 2.20 -3.77 15.13
CA ILE A 297 3.12 -2.66 15.40
C ILE A 297 3.31 -2.54 16.90
N THR A 298 4.56 -2.64 17.34
CA THR A 298 4.94 -2.57 18.75
C THR A 298 5.43 -1.20 19.19
N LYS A 299 5.83 -0.36 18.21
CA LYS A 299 6.27 1.02 18.47
C LYS A 299 5.89 1.94 17.32
N GLU A 300 5.34 3.09 17.69
CA GLU A 300 4.97 4.18 16.79
C GLU A 300 5.46 5.51 17.38
N VAL A 301 5.81 6.45 16.52
CA VAL A 301 6.14 7.84 16.90
C VAL A 301 5.30 8.80 16.09
N SER A 302 4.91 9.91 16.70
CA SER A 302 4.19 10.98 16.03
C SER A 302 5.16 12.08 15.64
N LEU A 303 5.21 12.42 14.35
CA LEU A 303 6.10 13.43 13.79
C LEU A 303 5.32 14.30 12.81
N TYR A 304 5.79 15.50 12.53
CA TYR A 304 5.38 16.26 11.36
C TYR A 304 6.27 15.88 10.19
N MET A 305 5.69 15.75 9.01
CA MET A 305 6.41 15.21 7.84
C MET A 305 6.12 16.03 6.58
N ASP A 306 7.13 16.16 5.74
CA ASP A 306 7.06 16.78 4.42
C ASP A 306 8.21 16.26 3.53
N MET A 307 8.33 16.80 2.33
CA MET A 307 9.36 16.49 1.35
C MET A 307 10.24 17.69 1.02
N ASP A 308 11.52 17.45 0.79
CA ASP A 308 12.38 18.46 0.15
C ASP A 308 12.13 18.49 -1.37
N ILE A 309 11.43 19.54 -1.81
CA ILE A 309 11.13 19.81 -3.22
C ILE A 309 12.04 20.93 -3.81
N SER A 310 13.15 21.24 -3.15
CA SER A 310 13.98 22.41 -3.51
C SER A 310 14.93 22.20 -4.71
N HIS A 311 14.93 21.05 -5.36
CA HIS A 311 15.84 20.68 -6.45
C HIS A 311 17.34 20.89 -6.16
N THR A 312 17.71 20.93 -4.88
CA THR A 312 19.11 20.94 -4.39
C THR A 312 19.58 19.52 -4.09
N ALA A 313 20.70 19.38 -3.37
CA ALA A 313 21.20 18.08 -2.91
C ALA A 313 20.18 17.29 -2.06
N GLY A 314 19.25 17.98 -1.43
CA GLY A 314 18.20 17.38 -0.61
C GLY A 314 16.94 16.93 -1.37
N TYR A 315 16.80 17.24 -2.64
CA TYR A 315 15.60 16.94 -3.43
C TYR A 315 15.14 15.49 -3.27
N GLY A 316 13.89 15.32 -2.91
CA GLY A 316 13.28 14.00 -2.66
C GLY A 316 13.65 13.37 -1.31
N ASN A 317 14.28 14.11 -0.39
CA ASN A 317 14.48 13.65 0.99
C ASN A 317 13.20 13.81 1.82
N THR A 318 12.90 12.83 2.64
CA THR A 318 11.87 12.95 3.68
C THR A 318 12.34 13.94 4.76
N LEU A 319 11.51 14.92 5.05
CA LEU A 319 11.73 15.89 6.13
C LEU A 319 10.80 15.54 7.30
N VAL A 320 11.33 15.54 8.51
CA VAL A 320 10.56 15.25 9.73
C VAL A 320 10.93 16.19 10.87
N TRP A 321 9.94 16.52 11.68
CA TRP A 321 10.09 17.41 12.85
C TRP A 321 9.27 16.91 14.03
N ILE A 322 9.71 17.24 15.22
CA ILE A 322 8.87 17.25 16.41
C ILE A 322 8.05 18.56 16.46
N GLU A 323 7.02 18.63 17.31
CA GLU A 323 6.10 19.79 17.39
C GLU A 323 6.84 21.13 17.54
N GLU A 324 7.86 21.16 18.39
CA GLU A 324 8.57 22.38 18.75
C GLU A 324 9.48 22.92 17.63
N GLU A 325 9.82 22.07 16.65
CA GLU A 325 10.79 22.38 15.59
C GLU A 325 10.17 22.51 14.20
N ARG A 326 8.88 22.21 14.06
CA ARG A 326 8.21 22.27 12.76
C ARG A 326 8.15 23.70 12.22
N PRO A 327 8.26 23.89 10.90
CA PRO A 327 8.17 25.21 10.27
C PRO A 327 6.82 25.91 10.44
N GLY A 328 5.72 25.18 10.65
CA GLY A 328 4.37 25.73 10.75
C GLY A 328 3.81 26.21 9.41
N MET A 329 4.20 25.56 8.33
CA MET A 329 3.83 25.87 6.94
C MET A 329 2.75 24.93 6.39
N GLY A 330 2.03 24.23 7.26
CA GLY A 330 0.94 23.30 6.88
C GLY A 330 1.29 21.83 7.00
N GLU A 331 2.46 21.49 7.56
CA GLU A 331 2.85 20.09 7.82
C GLU A 331 1.81 19.43 8.74
N GLN A 332 1.39 18.21 8.39
CA GLN A 332 0.45 17.44 9.19
C GLN A 332 1.18 16.47 10.12
N LEU A 333 0.53 16.17 11.24
CA LEU A 333 0.99 15.12 12.16
C LEU A 333 0.80 13.76 11.49
N VAL A 334 1.86 12.97 11.44
CA VAL A 334 1.84 11.60 10.92
C VAL A 334 2.23 10.61 12.02
N HIS A 335 1.63 9.43 11.96
CA HIS A 335 1.92 8.30 12.84
C HIS A 335 2.90 7.37 12.13
N VAL A 336 4.16 7.41 12.53
CA VAL A 336 5.23 6.64 11.89
C VAL A 336 5.49 5.37 12.67
N GLN A 337 5.32 4.24 12.01
CA GLN A 337 5.58 2.92 12.58
C GLN A 337 7.09 2.64 12.60
N THR A 338 7.63 2.24 13.76
CA THR A 338 9.08 2.12 13.95
C THR A 338 9.54 0.75 14.44
N ASP A 339 8.63 -0.07 14.98
CA ASP A 339 8.94 -1.44 15.37
C ASP A 339 7.72 -2.36 15.27
N LEU A 340 7.95 -3.68 15.13
CA LEU A 340 6.89 -4.65 14.89
C LEU A 340 7.14 -5.98 15.62
N ASP A 341 6.06 -6.73 15.84
CA ASP A 341 6.09 -8.17 16.11
C ASP A 341 6.14 -8.93 14.78
N ASN A 342 7.36 -9.25 14.34
CA ASN A 342 7.58 -9.89 13.04
C ASN A 342 6.98 -11.30 12.96
N GLU A 343 6.93 -12.05 14.05
CA GLU A 343 6.33 -13.40 14.06
C GLU A 343 4.81 -13.30 13.82
N LYS A 344 4.15 -12.39 14.53
CA LYS A 344 2.73 -12.14 14.37
C LYS A 344 2.40 -11.61 12.96
N PHE A 345 3.19 -10.65 12.47
CA PHE A 345 3.07 -10.12 11.12
C PHE A 345 3.14 -11.24 10.06
N MET A 346 4.19 -12.06 10.09
CA MET A 346 4.38 -13.15 9.14
C MET A 346 3.26 -14.19 9.21
N LYS A 347 2.77 -14.51 10.41
CA LYS A 347 1.65 -15.44 10.58
C LYS A 347 0.37 -14.92 9.90
N ILE A 348 0.05 -13.65 10.09
CA ILE A 348 -1.13 -13.02 9.46
C ILE A 348 -0.95 -12.96 7.96
N LEU A 349 0.18 -12.46 7.47
CA LEU A 349 0.48 -12.35 6.04
C LEU A 349 0.35 -13.70 5.33
N ILE A 350 1.00 -14.74 5.84
CA ILE A 350 0.92 -16.09 5.27
C ILE A 350 -0.55 -16.56 5.25
N GLY A 351 -1.31 -16.34 6.32
CA GLY A 351 -2.73 -16.70 6.39
C GLY A 351 -3.56 -15.99 5.31
N LEU A 352 -3.29 -14.71 5.06
CA LEU A 352 -3.94 -13.93 4.01
C LEU A 352 -3.54 -14.46 2.61
N LEU A 353 -2.25 -14.56 2.32
CA LEU A 353 -1.74 -14.96 1.01
C LEU A 353 -2.07 -16.41 0.63
N THR A 354 -2.31 -17.26 1.60
CA THR A 354 -2.79 -18.62 1.38
C THR A 354 -4.31 -18.74 1.22
N GLY A 355 -5.06 -17.65 1.44
CA GLY A 355 -6.53 -17.67 1.41
C GLY A 355 -7.14 -18.49 2.55
N THR A 356 -6.42 -18.66 3.64
CA THR A 356 -6.88 -19.42 4.85
C THR A 356 -7.29 -18.49 6.00
N ALA A 357 -7.12 -17.20 5.85
CA ALA A 357 -7.57 -16.20 6.81
C ALA A 357 -9.12 -16.22 6.87
N GLY A 358 -9.67 -16.62 8.01
CA GLY A 358 -11.13 -16.68 8.23
C GLY A 358 -11.76 -18.07 8.09
N ARG A 359 -10.95 -19.13 7.90
CA ARG A 359 -11.40 -20.53 8.02
C ARG A 359 -11.15 -21.08 9.41
#